data_e3debc04a09631b79b3c7d40ebea7bad
#
_entry.id   e3debc04a09631b79b3c7d40ebea7bad
#
_cell.length_a   1.000
_cell.length_b   1.000
_cell.length_c   1.000
_cell.angle_alpha   90.00
_cell.angle_beta   90.00
_cell.angle_gamma   90.00
#
_symmetry.space_group_name_H-M   'P 1'
#
loop_
_entity.id
_entity.type
_entity.pdbx_description
1 polymer ?
#
loop_
_entity_poly.entity_id
_entity_poly.type
_entity_poly.pdbx_seq_one_letter_code
_entity_poly.pdbx_strand_id
1 'polypeptide(L)'
;EADLTKGSTAWELWKSIHVLWGVGETKASKLLATKRPFLFPIYDQHVAKALQLSPEKYWQPWQEFMRSRNGEKASKMIGQIAQSLDKPHLSTLRLLDIVIWMQQHGYKFIKKDLVDRGKMIRVNYADPI
;
A
#
# COMPACT_ATOMS: atom_id res chain seq x y z
N GLU A 1 -17.00 6.00 -10.75
CA GLU A 1 -15.69 5.82 -10.16
C GLU A 1 -15.50 6.80 -9.02
N ALA A 2 -15.05 6.34 -7.82
CA ALA A 2 -14.94 7.20 -6.67
C ALA A 2 -13.80 8.21 -6.83
N ASP A 3 -14.05 9.45 -6.43
CA ASP A 3 -13.08 10.52 -6.39
C ASP A 3 -12.36 10.51 -5.03
N LEU A 4 -11.02 10.42 -5.05
CA LEU A 4 -10.16 10.46 -3.87
C LEU A 4 -9.37 11.78 -3.75
N THR A 5 -9.75 12.80 -4.51
CA THR A 5 -9.10 14.11 -4.42
C THR A 5 -9.47 14.82 -3.11
N LYS A 6 -8.64 15.78 -2.72
CA LYS A 6 -8.92 16.63 -1.56
C LYS A 6 -10.25 17.37 -1.76
N GLY A 7 -11.14 17.30 -0.77
CA GLY A 7 -12.47 17.88 -0.83
C GLY A 7 -13.57 16.96 -1.39
N SER A 8 -13.22 15.76 -1.84
CA SER A 8 -14.21 14.75 -2.22
C SER A 8 -14.98 14.19 -1.02
N THR A 9 -16.10 13.52 -1.25
CA THR A 9 -16.86 12.83 -0.20
C THR A 9 -15.99 11.81 0.56
N ALA A 10 -15.10 11.10 -0.13
CA ALA A 10 -14.16 10.16 0.48
C ALA A 10 -13.17 10.88 1.42
N TRP A 11 -12.69 12.05 1.00
CA TRP A 11 -11.81 12.90 1.80
C TRP A 11 -12.50 13.43 3.05
N GLU A 12 -13.71 13.95 2.92
CA GLU A 12 -14.48 14.47 4.05
C GLU A 12 -14.84 13.38 5.05
N LEU A 13 -15.16 12.17 4.58
CA LEU A 13 -15.36 11.01 5.44
C LEU A 13 -14.09 10.66 6.24
N TRP A 14 -12.94 10.58 5.58
CA TRP A 14 -11.67 10.32 6.25
C TRP A 14 -11.35 11.39 7.29
N LYS A 15 -11.54 12.66 6.95
CA LYS A 15 -11.33 13.80 7.84
C LYS A 15 -12.25 13.74 9.07
N SER A 16 -13.50 13.37 8.89
CA SER A 16 -14.46 13.22 10.00
C SER A 16 -14.08 12.09 10.96
N ILE A 17 -13.44 11.02 10.44
CA ILE A 17 -13.01 9.89 11.26
C ILE A 17 -11.69 10.21 11.97
N HIS A 18 -10.74 10.81 11.28
CA HIS A 18 -9.39 11.00 11.83
C HIS A 18 -9.33 12.05 12.95
N VAL A 19 -10.28 12.95 13.04
CA VAL A 19 -10.38 13.94 14.13
C VAL A 19 -10.96 13.37 15.42
N LEU A 20 -11.49 12.14 15.40
CA LEU A 20 -11.98 11.48 16.60
C LEU A 20 -10.83 11.20 17.57
N TRP A 21 -11.10 11.36 18.85
CA TRP A 21 -10.08 11.12 19.88
C TRP A 21 -9.47 9.72 19.79
N GLY A 22 -8.14 9.65 19.78
CA GLY A 22 -7.39 8.39 19.65
C GLY A 22 -7.37 7.79 18.23
N VAL A 23 -7.95 8.48 17.23
CA VAL A 23 -7.92 8.07 15.83
C VAL A 23 -7.08 9.07 15.04
N GLY A 24 -5.91 8.64 14.58
CA GLY A 24 -5.07 9.42 13.65
C GLY A 24 -5.25 8.96 12.20
N GLU A 25 -4.43 9.53 11.30
CA GLU A 25 -4.51 9.26 9.85
C GLU A 25 -4.43 7.77 9.52
N THR A 26 -3.51 7.06 10.16
CA THR A 26 -3.29 5.62 9.92
C THR A 26 -4.50 4.79 10.32
N LYS A 27 -5.08 5.05 11.50
CA LYS A 27 -6.27 4.30 11.96
C LYS A 27 -7.48 4.59 11.09
N ALA A 28 -7.70 5.86 10.75
CA ALA A 28 -8.79 6.28 9.88
C ALA A 28 -8.69 5.60 8.49
N SER A 29 -7.50 5.62 7.88
CA SER A 29 -7.29 5.00 6.57
C SER A 29 -7.45 3.48 6.61
N LYS A 30 -6.98 2.81 7.67
CA LYS A 30 -7.19 1.37 7.88
C LYS A 30 -8.68 1.02 7.98
N LEU A 31 -9.45 1.80 8.70
CA LEU A 31 -10.90 1.59 8.83
C LEU A 31 -11.60 1.69 7.47
N LEU A 32 -11.28 2.72 6.69
CA LEU A 32 -11.84 2.89 5.34
C LEU A 32 -11.39 1.77 4.40
N ALA A 33 -10.11 1.39 4.41
CA ALA A 33 -9.59 0.29 3.62
C ALA A 33 -10.21 -1.06 3.98
N THR A 34 -10.55 -1.29 5.25
CA THR A 34 -11.27 -2.50 5.67
C THR A 34 -12.66 -2.57 5.05
N LYS A 35 -13.34 -1.44 4.91
CA LYS A 35 -14.67 -1.36 4.30
C LYS A 35 -14.66 -1.35 2.78
N ARG A 36 -13.63 -0.79 2.17
CA ARG A 36 -13.48 -0.66 0.72
C ARG A 36 -12.01 -0.93 0.30
N PRO A 37 -11.55 -2.19 0.37
CA PRO A 37 -10.14 -2.55 0.20
C PRO A 37 -9.59 -2.31 -1.21
N PHE A 38 -10.46 -2.17 -2.21
CA PHE A 38 -10.08 -1.89 -3.59
C PHE A 38 -10.10 -0.39 -3.92
N LEU A 39 -10.50 0.45 -2.96
CA LEU A 39 -10.63 1.89 -3.15
C LEU A 39 -9.62 2.67 -2.34
N PHE A 40 -9.49 2.37 -1.05
CA PHE A 40 -8.69 3.17 -0.13
C PHE A 40 -7.30 2.57 0.11
N PRO A 41 -6.21 3.24 -0.31
CA PRO A 41 -4.87 2.92 0.17
C PRO A 41 -4.78 3.19 1.68
N ILE A 42 -4.09 2.31 2.40
CA ILE A 42 -3.79 2.52 3.81
C ILE A 42 -2.68 3.57 3.91
N TYR A 43 -2.91 4.62 4.71
CA TYR A 43 -1.84 5.53 5.05
C TYR A 43 -0.93 4.89 6.09
N ASP A 44 0.32 4.71 5.74
CA ASP A 44 1.42 4.29 6.61
C ASP A 44 2.60 5.26 6.46
N GLN A 45 3.16 5.70 7.57
CA GLN A 45 4.23 6.71 7.55
C GLN A 45 5.49 6.22 6.82
N HIS A 46 5.81 4.92 6.88
CA HIS A 46 6.97 4.36 6.18
C HIS A 46 6.74 4.30 4.68
N VAL A 47 5.54 3.89 4.27
CA VAL A 47 5.15 3.90 2.86
C VAL A 47 5.06 5.33 2.32
N ALA A 48 4.45 6.24 3.08
CA ALA A 48 4.37 7.66 2.72
C ALA A 48 5.75 8.29 2.54
N LYS A 49 6.68 8.01 3.46
CA LYS A 49 8.08 8.45 3.37
C LYS A 49 8.78 7.89 2.13
N ALA A 50 8.61 6.60 1.84
CA ALA A 50 9.18 5.95 0.67
C ALA A 50 8.70 6.59 -0.64
N LEU A 51 7.42 6.96 -0.69
CA LEU A 51 6.78 7.58 -1.85
C LEU A 51 6.86 9.10 -1.85
N GLN A 52 7.47 9.72 -0.81
CA GLN A 52 7.56 11.17 -0.60
C GLN A 52 6.18 11.86 -0.59
N LEU A 53 5.19 11.21 0.03
CA LEU A 53 3.82 11.67 0.12
C LEU A 53 3.47 12.15 1.53
N SER A 54 2.70 13.24 1.63
CA SER A 54 2.10 13.71 2.88
C SER A 54 0.70 13.09 3.07
N PRO A 55 0.14 13.07 4.31
CA PRO A 55 -1.21 12.55 4.55
C PRO A 55 -2.27 13.20 3.67
N GLU A 56 -2.18 14.51 3.47
CA GLU A 56 -3.13 15.29 2.68
C GLU A 56 -3.06 15.03 1.17
N LYS A 57 -1.92 14.50 0.70
CA LYS A 57 -1.66 14.20 -0.72
C LYS A 57 -1.33 12.73 -0.92
N TYR A 58 -1.97 11.84 -0.17
CA TYR A 58 -1.64 10.42 -0.21
C TYR A 58 -2.48 9.65 -1.23
N TRP A 59 -3.77 9.85 -1.24
CA TRP A 59 -4.68 9.02 -2.04
C TRP A 59 -4.69 9.34 -3.52
N GLN A 60 -4.61 10.61 -3.89
CA GLN A 60 -4.65 11.03 -5.29
C GLN A 60 -3.48 10.44 -6.10
N PRO A 61 -2.21 10.50 -5.66
CA PRO A 61 -1.10 9.87 -6.36
C PRO A 61 -1.25 8.35 -6.50
N TRP A 62 -1.81 7.67 -5.50
CA TRP A 62 -2.14 6.25 -5.61
C TRP A 62 -3.17 5.98 -6.71
N GLN A 63 -4.22 6.77 -6.76
CA GLN A 63 -5.26 6.64 -7.78
C GLN A 63 -4.70 6.91 -9.18
N GLU A 64 -3.90 7.95 -9.35
CA GLU A 64 -3.23 8.28 -10.60
C GLU A 64 -2.26 7.18 -11.04
N PHE A 65 -1.46 6.67 -10.10
CA PHE A 65 -0.57 5.54 -10.38
C PHE A 65 -1.34 4.30 -10.84
N MET A 66 -2.38 3.91 -10.12
CA MET A 66 -3.17 2.71 -10.44
C MET A 66 -3.85 2.79 -11.82
N ARG A 67 -4.16 3.99 -12.30
CA ARG A 67 -4.71 4.25 -13.63
C ARG A 67 -3.65 4.34 -14.74
N SER A 68 -2.39 4.46 -14.36
CA SER A 68 -1.29 4.56 -15.31
C SER A 68 -0.92 3.19 -15.91
N ARG A 69 -0.22 3.22 -17.05
CA ARG A 69 0.34 2.01 -17.68
C ARG A 69 1.28 1.24 -16.73
N ASN A 70 2.00 1.95 -15.87
CA ASN A 70 2.89 1.33 -14.88
C ASN A 70 2.07 0.70 -13.75
N GLY A 71 0.97 1.31 -13.34
CA GLY A 71 0.03 0.75 -12.37
C GLY A 71 -0.63 -0.53 -12.88
N GLU A 72 -1.03 -0.59 -14.14
CA GLU A 72 -1.54 -1.81 -14.78
C GLU A 72 -0.52 -2.95 -14.77
N LYS A 73 0.73 -2.65 -15.12
CA LYS A 73 1.83 -3.64 -15.07
C LYS A 73 2.08 -4.12 -13.64
N ALA A 74 2.16 -3.21 -12.69
CA ALA A 74 2.34 -3.53 -11.27
C ALA A 74 1.17 -4.40 -10.76
N SER A 75 -0.07 -4.06 -11.09
CA SER A 75 -1.27 -4.81 -10.72
C SER A 75 -1.22 -6.24 -11.25
N LYS A 76 -0.79 -6.43 -12.49
CA LYS A 76 -0.65 -7.75 -13.10
C LYS A 76 0.41 -8.59 -12.38
N MET A 77 1.58 -8.02 -12.11
CA MET A 77 2.67 -8.71 -11.40
C MET A 77 2.26 -9.08 -9.97
N ILE A 78 1.65 -8.14 -9.25
CA ILE A 78 1.18 -8.35 -7.88
C ILE A 78 0.06 -9.40 -7.84
N GLY A 79 -0.84 -9.40 -8.81
CA GLY A 79 -1.88 -10.43 -8.95
C GLY A 79 -1.31 -11.84 -9.11
N GLN A 80 -0.25 -11.98 -9.89
CA GLN A 80 0.46 -13.26 -10.04
C GLN A 80 1.10 -13.72 -8.71
N ILE A 81 1.70 -12.78 -7.97
CA ILE A 81 2.25 -13.07 -6.64
C ILE A 81 1.16 -13.50 -5.67
N ALA A 82 0.02 -12.80 -5.65
CA ALA A 82 -1.13 -13.15 -4.79
C ALA A 82 -1.64 -14.57 -5.05
N GLN A 83 -1.74 -14.96 -6.31
CA GLN A 83 -2.14 -16.32 -6.70
C GLN A 83 -1.12 -17.35 -6.22
N SER A 84 0.19 -17.09 -6.39
CA SER A 84 1.24 -18.01 -5.96
C SER A 84 1.31 -18.20 -4.45
N LEU A 85 0.85 -17.21 -3.69
CA LEU A 85 0.82 -17.24 -2.22
C LEU A 85 -0.52 -17.72 -1.63
N ASP A 86 -1.46 -18.13 -2.47
CA ASP A 86 -2.82 -18.51 -2.07
C ASP A 86 -3.52 -17.40 -1.25
N LYS A 87 -3.35 -16.15 -1.66
CA LYS A 87 -3.93 -14.95 -1.04
C LYS A 87 -4.78 -14.12 -2.01
N PRO A 88 -5.69 -14.74 -2.77
CA PRO A 88 -6.46 -14.04 -3.81
C PRO A 88 -7.42 -12.98 -3.27
N HIS A 89 -7.70 -13.01 -1.95
CA HIS A 89 -8.58 -12.06 -1.27
C HIS A 89 -7.92 -10.71 -0.96
N LEU A 90 -6.59 -10.61 -1.08
CA LEU A 90 -5.89 -9.36 -0.85
C LEU A 90 -6.02 -8.44 -2.07
N SER A 91 -6.40 -7.19 -1.84
CA SER A 91 -6.47 -6.20 -2.92
C SER A 91 -5.07 -5.85 -3.42
N THR A 92 -4.97 -5.42 -4.68
CA THR A 92 -3.72 -4.94 -5.28
C THR A 92 -3.13 -3.79 -4.47
N LEU A 93 -3.96 -2.85 -3.98
CA LEU A 93 -3.52 -1.75 -3.12
C LEU A 93 -2.85 -2.27 -1.85
N ARG A 94 -3.46 -3.28 -1.21
CA ARG A 94 -2.90 -3.87 0.02
C ARG A 94 -1.58 -4.59 -0.24
N LEU A 95 -1.47 -5.30 -1.33
CA LEU A 95 -0.24 -6.01 -1.70
C LEU A 95 0.90 -5.04 -2.04
N LEU A 96 0.60 -3.97 -2.78
CA LEU A 96 1.58 -2.91 -3.07
C LEU A 96 2.06 -2.22 -1.79
N ASP A 97 1.15 -1.87 -0.90
CA ASP A 97 1.46 -1.30 0.41
C ASP A 97 2.42 -2.21 1.21
N ILE A 98 2.13 -3.50 1.28
CA ILE A 98 2.98 -4.49 1.96
C ILE A 98 4.37 -4.55 1.31
N VAL A 99 4.47 -4.59 -0.02
CA VAL A 99 5.75 -4.67 -0.74
C VAL A 99 6.62 -3.45 -0.47
N ILE A 100 6.04 -2.25 -0.53
CA ILE A 100 6.77 -1.00 -0.27
C ILE A 100 7.21 -0.94 1.19
N TRP A 101 6.32 -1.29 2.13
CA TRP A 101 6.65 -1.35 3.56
C TRP A 101 7.79 -2.31 3.84
N MET A 102 7.76 -3.50 3.26
CA MET A 102 8.80 -4.51 3.41
C MET A 102 10.13 -4.05 2.84
N GLN A 103 10.14 -3.38 1.70
CA GLN A 103 11.34 -2.82 1.11
C GLN A 103 11.97 -1.78 2.04
N GLN A 104 11.17 -0.92 2.67
CA GLN A 104 11.66 0.08 3.64
C GLN A 104 12.26 -0.56 4.90
N HIS A 105 11.85 -1.77 5.26
CA HIS A 105 12.34 -2.50 6.42
C HIS A 105 13.45 -3.53 6.07
N GLY A 106 14.08 -3.38 4.90
CA GLY A 106 15.23 -4.19 4.51
C GLY A 106 14.89 -5.61 4.04
N TYR A 107 13.65 -5.88 3.66
CA TYR A 107 13.29 -7.13 3.01
C TYR A 107 13.62 -7.04 1.51
N LYS A 108 14.39 -7.98 1.00
CA LYS A 108 14.61 -8.15 -0.44
C LYS A 108 13.80 -9.32 -0.96
N PHE A 109 13.13 -9.15 -2.09
CA PHE A 109 12.61 -10.27 -2.86
C PHE A 109 13.78 -10.96 -3.53
N ILE A 110 14.13 -12.14 -3.04
CA ILE A 110 15.23 -12.94 -3.59
C ILE A 110 14.72 -13.69 -4.82
N LYS A 111 15.60 -13.79 -5.83
CA LYS A 111 15.33 -14.40 -7.13
C LYS A 111 14.62 -15.76 -7.04
N LYS A 112 13.91 -16.08 -8.11
CA LYS A 112 13.00 -17.20 -8.38
C LYS A 112 13.29 -18.55 -7.72
N ASP A 113 14.57 -18.89 -7.50
CA ASP A 113 14.99 -20.18 -6.94
C ASP A 113 14.74 -20.35 -5.44
N LEU A 114 14.41 -19.24 -4.74
CA LEU A 114 14.06 -19.23 -3.32
C LEU A 114 12.57 -18.96 -3.08
N VAL A 115 11.87 -18.46 -4.09
CA VAL A 115 10.41 -18.22 -4.04
C VAL A 115 9.64 -19.54 -3.96
N ASP A 116 10.15 -20.60 -4.57
CA ASP A 116 9.58 -21.96 -4.52
C ASP A 116 9.54 -22.57 -3.11
N ARG A 117 10.20 -21.96 -2.13
CA ARG A 117 10.23 -22.43 -0.73
C ARG A 117 9.53 -21.52 0.28
N GLY A 118 8.87 -20.45 -0.16
CA GLY A 118 8.06 -19.58 0.72
C GLY A 118 8.84 -18.89 1.85
N LYS A 119 10.16 -18.82 1.79
CA LYS A 119 10.97 -18.18 2.83
C LYS A 119 11.35 -16.77 2.42
N MET A 120 10.76 -15.79 3.11
CA MET A 120 11.27 -14.44 3.12
C MET A 120 12.44 -14.33 4.08
N ILE A 121 13.59 -13.85 3.59
CA ILE A 121 14.77 -13.61 4.41
C ILE A 121 14.87 -12.11 4.66
N ARG A 122 14.88 -11.72 5.93
CA ARG A 122 15.25 -10.37 6.32
C ARG A 122 16.75 -10.18 6.03
N VAL A 123 17.05 -9.30 5.10
CA VAL A 123 18.44 -8.89 4.85
C VAL A 123 18.71 -7.70 5.76
N ASN A 124 19.49 -7.91 6.81
CA ASN A 124 20.05 -6.79 7.55
C ASN A 124 21.02 -6.07 6.59
N TYR A 125 20.71 -4.82 6.28
CA TYR A 125 21.71 -3.94 5.71
C TYR A 125 22.78 -3.71 6.79
N ALA A 126 23.80 -4.54 6.76
CA ALA A 126 25.07 -4.14 7.35
C ALA A 126 25.60 -2.98 6.52
N ASP A 127 26.07 -1.97 7.20
CA ASP A 127 26.55 -0.68 6.77
C ASP A 127 27.10 -0.56 5.35
N PRO A 128 26.92 0.61 4.70
CA PRO A 128 27.62 0.88 3.44
C PRO A 128 29.12 0.85 3.70
N ILE A 129 29.79 0.00 2.98
CA ILE A 129 31.24 0.03 2.85
C ILE A 129 31.66 1.35 2.19
#